data_a24f466a78f9114e2940dcc3436493c6
#
_entry.id   a24f466a78f9114e2940dcc3436493c6
#
_cell.length_a   1.000
_cell.length_b   1.000
_cell.length_c   1.000
_cell.angle_alpha   90.00
_cell.angle_beta   90.00
_cell.angle_gamma   90.00
#
_symmetry.space_group_name_H-M   'P 1'
#
loop_
_entity.id
_entity.type
_entity.pdbx_description
1 polymer ?
#
loop_
_entity_poly.entity_id
_entity_poly.type
_entity_poly.pdbx_seq_one_letter_code
_entity_poly.pdbx_strand_id
1 'polypeptide(L)'
;TEIAYHQDNSYIWLRRRYSASVNSKQVLVYSRLIRIFVKRNELRLMTIFDDYIRNKGCCKVSKTLLWDYDLTQFDWQRSRKVVVQRIIERGWLRDYFAAFDLYGGIEGFREIIKEVPTLSAQDMNFVCTAFGLKKEELRCYTRRQLRRRHLGC
;
A
#
# COMPACT_ATOMS: atom_id res chain seq x y z
N THR A 1 -22.64 -5.78 -11.04
CA THR A 1 -21.63 -5.78 -9.94
C THR A 1 -20.19 -5.69 -10.43
N GLU A 2 -19.91 -5.91 -11.72
CA GLU A 2 -18.55 -5.81 -12.29
C GLU A 2 -18.12 -4.37 -12.66
N ILE A 3 -19.05 -3.46 -12.84
CA ILE A 3 -18.76 -2.09 -13.31
C ILE A 3 -18.15 -1.21 -12.18
N ALA A 4 -18.49 -1.46 -10.93
CA ALA A 4 -17.95 -0.71 -9.78
C ALA A 4 -16.46 -1.05 -9.48
N TYR A 5 -15.99 -2.23 -9.87
CA TYR A 5 -14.63 -2.69 -9.61
C TYR A 5 -13.55 -2.05 -10.51
N HIS A 6 -13.97 -1.51 -11.67
CA HIS A 6 -13.02 -0.93 -12.63
C HIS A 6 -12.56 0.50 -12.27
N GLN A 7 -13.35 1.25 -11.49
CA GLN A 7 -13.02 2.64 -11.17
C GLN A 7 -11.99 2.78 -10.03
N ASP A 8 -12.00 1.88 -9.05
CA ASP A 8 -11.08 1.98 -7.90
C ASP A 8 -9.66 1.46 -8.19
N ASN A 9 -9.51 0.62 -9.19
CA ASN A 9 -8.20 0.15 -9.68
C ASN A 9 -7.36 1.28 -10.33
N SER A 10 -7.98 2.39 -10.69
CA SER A 10 -7.30 3.52 -11.34
C SER A 10 -6.31 4.22 -10.43
N TYR A 11 -6.50 4.20 -9.10
CA TYR A 11 -5.65 4.94 -8.18
C TYR A 11 -4.25 4.32 -8.02
N ILE A 12 -4.17 3.01 -7.86
CA ILE A 12 -2.89 2.29 -7.78
C ILE A 12 -2.26 2.20 -9.17
N TRP A 13 -3.08 2.08 -10.21
CA TRP A 13 -2.64 2.03 -11.60
C TRP A 13 -2.12 3.39 -12.09
N LEU A 14 -2.76 4.50 -11.75
CA LEU A 14 -2.29 5.86 -12.00
C LEU A 14 -0.96 6.13 -11.30
N ARG A 15 -0.76 5.64 -10.08
CA ARG A 15 0.51 5.71 -9.37
C ARG A 15 1.65 5.02 -10.14
N ARG A 16 1.39 3.86 -10.76
CA ARG A 16 2.41 3.13 -11.55
C ARG A 16 2.78 3.82 -12.86
N ARG A 17 1.79 4.35 -13.56
CA ARG A 17 1.99 4.88 -14.92
C ARG A 17 2.54 6.31 -14.93
N TYR A 18 2.24 7.10 -13.91
CA TYR A 18 2.63 8.51 -13.81
C TYR A 18 3.76 8.77 -12.81
N SER A 19 4.25 7.76 -12.13
CA SER A 19 5.31 7.87 -11.12
C SER A 19 6.68 8.31 -11.68
N ALA A 20 6.89 8.19 -12.98
CA ALA A 20 8.18 8.55 -13.60
C ALA A 20 8.35 10.05 -13.92
N SER A 21 7.27 10.86 -13.86
CA SER A 21 7.32 12.25 -14.34
C SER A 21 6.42 13.25 -13.60
N VAL A 22 5.86 12.92 -12.44
CA VAL A 22 4.89 13.82 -11.79
C VAL A 22 5.57 14.71 -10.77
N ASN A 23 5.70 15.99 -11.12
CA ASN A 23 6.14 17.06 -10.24
C ASN A 23 5.21 17.18 -9.00
N SER A 24 5.77 17.45 -7.82
CA SER A 24 5.08 17.55 -6.53
C SER A 24 3.80 18.40 -6.54
N LYS A 25 3.70 19.38 -7.45
CA LYS A 25 2.52 20.23 -7.66
C LYS A 25 1.33 19.45 -8.26
N GLN A 26 1.55 18.42 -9.07
CA GLN A 26 0.48 17.59 -9.65
C GLN A 26 -0.12 16.61 -8.63
N VAL A 27 0.69 16.08 -7.73
CA VAL A 27 0.17 15.25 -6.61
C VAL A 27 -0.77 16.05 -5.71
N LEU A 28 -0.46 17.33 -5.48
CA LEU A 28 -1.33 18.27 -4.74
C LEU A 28 -2.64 18.59 -5.48
N VAL A 29 -2.60 18.69 -6.80
CA VAL A 29 -3.80 18.94 -7.63
C VAL A 29 -4.71 17.70 -7.62
N TYR A 30 -4.16 16.49 -7.73
CA TYR A 30 -4.94 15.26 -7.64
C TYR A 30 -5.51 15.03 -6.24
N SER A 31 -4.78 15.33 -5.18
CA SER A 31 -5.32 15.28 -3.82
C SER A 31 -6.40 16.34 -3.59
N ARG A 32 -6.32 17.50 -4.25
CA ARG A 32 -7.37 18.53 -4.26
C ARG A 32 -8.57 18.13 -5.13
N LEU A 33 -8.38 17.50 -6.28
CA LEU A 33 -9.47 16.99 -7.12
C LEU A 33 -10.25 15.89 -6.42
N ILE A 34 -9.60 15.00 -5.71
CA ILE A 34 -10.26 14.01 -4.85
C ILE A 34 -11.07 14.73 -3.75
N ARG A 35 -10.58 15.84 -3.18
CA ARG A 35 -11.34 16.67 -2.23
C ARG A 35 -12.50 17.43 -2.88
N ILE A 36 -12.40 17.82 -4.15
CA ILE A 36 -13.45 18.59 -4.85
C ILE A 36 -14.60 17.68 -5.30
N PHE A 37 -14.34 16.44 -5.67
CA PHE A 37 -15.40 15.46 -5.98
C PHE A 37 -16.24 15.10 -4.75
N VAL A 38 -15.71 15.27 -3.56
CA VAL A 38 -16.33 14.98 -2.26
C VAL A 38 -17.35 16.04 -1.82
N LYS A 39 -17.38 17.24 -2.40
CA LYS A 39 -18.14 18.37 -1.84
C LYS A 39 -19.61 18.46 -2.30
N ARG A 40 -20.14 17.53 -3.09
CA ARG A 40 -21.48 17.70 -3.68
C ARG A 40 -22.60 16.81 -3.11
N ASN A 41 -22.29 15.80 -2.33
CA ASN A 41 -23.32 15.05 -1.54
C ASN A 41 -22.55 14.39 -0.41
N GLU A 42 -22.83 14.67 0.83
CA GLU A 42 -22.41 13.95 2.05
C GLU A 42 -21.58 12.64 1.85
N LEU A 43 -20.71 12.64 0.86
CA LEU A 43 -19.78 11.58 0.52
C LEU A 43 -18.62 11.69 1.50
N ARG A 44 -18.78 11.00 2.62
CA ARG A 44 -17.68 10.52 3.44
C ARG A 44 -16.55 10.13 2.51
N LEU A 45 -15.36 10.65 2.72
CA LEU A 45 -14.15 10.17 2.03
C LEU A 45 -14.10 8.66 2.18
N MET A 46 -14.52 7.93 1.14
CA MET A 46 -14.34 6.49 1.11
C MET A 46 -12.84 6.23 1.01
N THR A 47 -12.29 5.80 2.11
CA THR A 47 -10.89 5.41 2.18
C THR A 47 -10.76 3.96 1.71
N ILE A 48 -9.55 3.52 1.38
CA ILE A 48 -9.22 2.10 1.15
C ILE A 48 -9.77 1.19 2.26
N PHE A 49 -9.99 1.75 3.44
CA PHE A 49 -10.48 1.05 4.63
C PHE A 49 -11.99 0.82 4.60
N ASP A 50 -12.75 1.79 4.09
CA ASP A 50 -14.21 1.64 3.91
C ASP A 50 -14.50 0.58 2.85
N ASP A 51 -13.73 0.55 1.78
CA ASP A 51 -13.83 -0.47 0.73
C ASP A 51 -13.42 -1.86 1.25
N TYR A 52 -12.43 -1.94 2.13
CA TYR A 52 -12.06 -3.19 2.79
C TYR A 52 -13.20 -3.76 3.62
N ILE A 53 -13.89 -2.94 4.40
CA ILE A 53 -15.03 -3.40 5.23
C ILE A 53 -16.11 -4.06 4.37
N ARG A 54 -16.36 -3.52 3.18
CA ARG A 54 -17.36 -4.07 2.23
C ARG A 54 -16.92 -5.37 1.57
N ASN A 55 -15.62 -5.55 1.37
CA ASN A 55 -15.02 -6.68 0.62
C ASN A 55 -14.29 -7.67 1.53
N LYS A 56 -14.52 -7.62 2.83
CA LYS A 56 -13.88 -8.49 3.82
C LYS A 56 -14.14 -9.96 3.50
N GLY A 57 -13.08 -10.77 3.47
CA GLY A 57 -13.14 -12.21 3.22
C GLY A 57 -13.30 -12.61 1.74
N CYS A 58 -13.49 -11.65 0.83
CA CYS A 58 -13.73 -11.95 -0.59
C CYS A 58 -12.45 -12.05 -1.43
N CYS A 59 -11.32 -11.59 -0.92
CA CYS A 59 -10.10 -11.43 -1.69
C CYS A 59 -9.03 -12.46 -1.32
N LYS A 60 -8.20 -12.80 -2.30
CA LYS A 60 -6.99 -13.62 -2.12
C LYS A 60 -5.79 -12.90 -2.71
N VAL A 61 -4.62 -13.06 -2.09
CA VAL A 61 -3.37 -12.52 -2.61
C VAL A 61 -3.07 -13.10 -3.98
N SER A 62 -2.74 -12.24 -4.92
CA SER A 62 -2.44 -12.64 -6.29
C SER A 62 -1.18 -13.50 -6.35
N LYS A 63 -1.28 -14.68 -6.97
CA LYS A 63 -0.15 -15.60 -7.14
C LYS A 63 1.04 -14.95 -7.87
N THR A 64 0.76 -14.01 -8.76
CA THR A 64 1.79 -13.25 -9.51
C THR A 64 2.71 -12.39 -8.64
N LEU A 65 2.29 -12.04 -7.42
CA LEU A 65 3.16 -11.33 -6.47
C LEU A 65 4.22 -12.22 -5.85
N LEU A 66 3.95 -13.52 -5.78
CA LEU A 66 4.79 -14.53 -5.14
C LEU A 66 5.21 -15.61 -6.15
N TRP A 67 5.45 -15.21 -7.39
CA TRP A 67 5.76 -16.12 -8.51
C TRP A 67 7.01 -16.98 -8.28
N ASP A 68 7.91 -16.53 -7.43
CA ASP A 68 9.19 -17.15 -7.05
C ASP A 68 9.08 -18.07 -5.82
N TYR A 69 7.88 -18.24 -5.26
CA TYR A 69 7.62 -19.09 -4.10
C TYR A 69 6.69 -20.23 -4.45
N ASP A 70 6.94 -21.42 -3.87
CA ASP A 70 5.98 -22.52 -3.89
C ASP A 70 4.86 -22.24 -2.89
N LEU A 71 3.68 -21.90 -3.42
CA LEU A 71 2.52 -21.55 -2.59
C LEU A 71 1.87 -22.76 -1.91
N THR A 72 2.23 -24.00 -2.29
CA THR A 72 1.69 -25.22 -1.66
C THR A 72 2.23 -25.42 -0.25
N GLN A 73 3.48 -25.00 -0.01
CA GLN A 73 4.15 -25.09 1.28
C GLN A 73 4.48 -23.70 1.87
N PHE A 74 3.81 -22.65 1.39
CA PHE A 74 4.13 -21.27 1.76
C PHE A 74 3.60 -20.91 3.15
N ASP A 75 4.51 -20.60 4.05
CA ASP A 75 4.17 -20.08 5.39
C ASP A 75 3.89 -18.59 5.33
N TRP A 76 2.61 -18.23 5.31
CA TRP A 76 2.13 -16.85 5.22
C TRP A 76 2.54 -16.00 6.44
N GLN A 77 2.60 -16.60 7.63
CA GLN A 77 2.94 -15.86 8.84
C GLN A 77 4.45 -15.59 8.94
N ARG A 78 5.25 -16.60 8.63
CA ARG A 78 6.71 -16.44 8.61
C ARG A 78 7.16 -15.47 7.51
N SER A 79 6.50 -15.50 6.36
CA SER A 79 6.84 -14.69 5.19
C SER A 79 6.10 -13.36 5.14
N ARG A 80 5.36 -12.97 6.20
CA ARG A 80 4.50 -11.77 6.23
C ARG A 80 5.19 -10.49 5.75
N LYS A 81 6.47 -10.27 6.09
CA LYS A 81 7.23 -9.08 5.69
C LYS A 81 7.45 -9.02 4.17
N VAL A 82 7.75 -10.16 3.56
CA VAL A 82 7.94 -10.28 2.10
C VAL A 82 6.62 -10.07 1.38
N VAL A 83 5.55 -10.69 1.86
CA VAL A 83 4.21 -10.54 1.29
C VAL A 83 3.77 -9.08 1.32
N VAL A 84 3.85 -8.44 2.48
CA VAL A 84 3.47 -7.02 2.65
C VAL A 84 4.36 -6.11 1.80
N GLN A 85 5.66 -6.34 1.75
CA GLN A 85 6.57 -5.58 0.89
C GLN A 85 6.14 -5.66 -0.59
N ARG A 86 5.88 -6.86 -1.10
CA ARG A 86 5.49 -7.04 -2.50
C ARG A 86 4.12 -6.45 -2.82
N ILE A 87 3.18 -6.52 -1.87
CA ILE A 87 1.88 -5.86 -2.01
C ILE A 87 2.05 -4.34 -2.10
N ILE A 88 2.90 -3.74 -1.27
CA ILE A 88 3.18 -2.30 -1.32
C ILE A 88 3.83 -1.92 -2.66
N GLU A 89 4.81 -2.69 -3.11
CA GLU A 89 5.57 -2.41 -4.34
C GLU A 89 4.75 -2.63 -5.62
N ARG A 90 3.91 -3.67 -5.67
CA ARG A 90 3.29 -4.16 -6.92
C ARG A 90 1.84 -4.64 -6.79
N GLY A 91 1.29 -4.69 -5.56
CA GLY A 91 -0.04 -5.22 -5.30
C GLY A 91 -1.17 -4.34 -5.85
N TRP A 92 -2.31 -4.98 -6.09
CA TRP A 92 -3.56 -4.34 -6.41
C TRP A 92 -4.37 -4.12 -5.12
N LEU A 93 -5.42 -3.32 -5.17
CA LEU A 93 -6.27 -3.04 -4.01
C LEU A 93 -6.79 -4.32 -3.34
N ARG A 94 -7.22 -5.30 -4.12
CA ARG A 94 -7.66 -6.61 -3.62
C ARG A 94 -6.58 -7.39 -2.86
N ASP A 95 -5.30 -7.18 -3.20
CA ASP A 95 -4.19 -7.83 -2.49
C ASP A 95 -4.00 -7.22 -1.10
N TYR A 96 -4.26 -5.91 -0.96
CA TYR A 96 -4.30 -5.25 0.35
C TYR A 96 -5.44 -5.81 1.21
N PHE A 97 -6.64 -5.98 0.64
CA PHE A 97 -7.78 -6.56 1.38
C PHE A 97 -7.48 -7.98 1.84
N ALA A 98 -6.91 -8.81 0.95
CA ALA A 98 -6.49 -10.16 1.31
C ALA A 98 -5.44 -10.17 2.43
N ALA A 99 -4.47 -9.24 2.39
CA ALA A 99 -3.47 -9.11 3.43
C ALA A 99 -4.04 -8.60 4.75
N PHE A 100 -5.03 -7.70 4.73
CA PHE A 100 -5.73 -7.28 5.94
C PHE A 100 -6.44 -8.47 6.59
N ASP A 101 -7.09 -9.33 5.81
CA ASP A 101 -7.73 -10.54 6.33
C ASP A 101 -6.71 -11.53 6.93
N LEU A 102 -5.54 -11.69 6.29
CA LEU A 102 -4.49 -12.62 6.73
C LEU A 102 -3.76 -12.17 7.99
N TYR A 103 -3.60 -10.86 8.20
CA TYR A 103 -2.68 -10.30 9.20
C TYR A 103 -3.37 -9.53 10.31
N GLY A 104 -4.63 -9.83 10.58
CA GLY A 104 -5.35 -9.24 11.72
C GLY A 104 -5.86 -7.82 11.45
N GLY A 105 -6.30 -7.56 10.23
CA GLY A 105 -6.88 -6.30 9.83
C GLY A 105 -5.85 -5.24 9.47
N ILE A 106 -6.32 -4.02 9.43
CA ILE A 106 -5.52 -2.85 9.05
C ILE A 106 -4.38 -2.61 10.05
N GLU A 107 -4.65 -2.77 11.34
CA GLU A 107 -3.65 -2.55 12.39
C GLU A 107 -2.53 -3.60 12.33
N GLY A 108 -2.87 -4.88 12.16
CA GLY A 108 -1.86 -5.92 11.97
C GLY A 108 -0.99 -5.68 10.74
N PHE A 109 -1.59 -5.22 9.66
CA PHE A 109 -0.87 -4.85 8.45
C PHE A 109 0.07 -3.65 8.68
N ARG A 110 -0.37 -2.62 9.43
CA ARG A 110 0.45 -1.45 9.82
C ARG A 110 1.69 -1.87 10.61
N GLU A 111 1.55 -2.77 11.57
CA GLU A 111 2.68 -3.26 12.36
C GLU A 111 3.70 -4.00 11.48
N ILE A 112 3.24 -4.80 10.52
CA ILE A 112 4.14 -5.47 9.59
C ILE A 112 4.86 -4.47 8.68
N ILE A 113 4.20 -3.40 8.22
CA ILE A 113 4.83 -2.33 7.42
C ILE A 113 6.04 -1.75 8.16
N LYS A 114 5.92 -1.49 9.46
CA LYS A 114 7.02 -0.96 10.27
C LYS A 114 8.26 -1.87 10.25
N GLU A 115 8.04 -3.18 10.16
CA GLU A 115 9.10 -4.19 10.15
C GLU A 115 9.71 -4.48 8.77
N VAL A 116 9.11 -4.00 7.67
CA VAL A 116 9.59 -4.24 6.30
C VAL A 116 11.03 -3.72 6.14
N PRO A 117 11.97 -4.55 5.64
CA PRO A 117 13.39 -4.22 5.64
C PRO A 117 13.78 -3.19 4.58
N THR A 118 13.05 -3.14 3.47
CA THR A 118 13.35 -2.27 2.33
C THR A 118 12.08 -1.79 1.65
N LEU A 119 12.01 -0.50 1.36
CA LEU A 119 10.98 0.13 0.52
C LEU A 119 11.62 1.25 -0.29
N SER A 120 11.09 1.54 -1.46
CA SER A 120 11.48 2.72 -2.23
C SER A 120 11.09 4.00 -1.49
N ALA A 121 11.68 5.14 -1.87
CA ALA A 121 11.30 6.44 -1.28
C ALA A 121 9.82 6.77 -1.55
N GLN A 122 9.32 6.38 -2.72
CA GLN A 122 7.93 6.57 -3.10
C GLN A 122 6.99 5.68 -2.28
N ASP A 123 7.37 4.40 -2.08
CA ASP A 123 6.59 3.46 -1.29
C ASP A 123 6.55 3.86 0.18
N MET A 124 7.67 4.34 0.74
CA MET A 124 7.68 4.91 2.10
C MET A 124 6.73 6.09 2.23
N ASN A 125 6.74 7.03 1.28
CA ASN A 125 5.81 8.17 1.31
C ASN A 125 4.35 7.71 1.20
N PHE A 126 4.09 6.71 0.34
CA PHE A 126 2.75 6.15 0.20
C PHE A 126 2.25 5.53 1.50
N VAL A 127 3.01 4.65 2.13
CA VAL A 127 2.55 3.98 3.37
C VAL A 127 2.41 4.96 4.53
N CYS A 128 3.27 5.98 4.61
CA CYS A 128 3.12 7.04 5.61
C CYS A 128 1.81 7.81 5.42
N THR A 129 1.46 8.16 4.18
CA THR A 129 0.23 8.90 3.88
C THR A 129 -1.01 8.04 4.03
N ALA A 130 -1.00 6.81 3.47
CA ALA A 130 -2.17 5.94 3.44
C ALA A 130 -2.50 5.34 4.80
N PHE A 131 -1.48 5.00 5.60
CA PHE A 131 -1.65 4.33 6.90
C PHE A 131 -1.36 5.23 8.10
N GLY A 132 -1.08 6.52 7.89
CA GLY A 132 -0.82 7.46 8.97
C GLY A 132 0.42 7.15 9.79
N LEU A 133 1.47 6.60 9.16
CA LEU A 133 2.73 6.24 9.80
C LEU A 133 3.75 7.38 9.68
N LYS A 134 4.61 7.51 10.68
CA LYS A 134 5.79 8.39 10.60
C LYS A 134 6.95 7.65 9.96
N LYS A 135 7.80 8.36 9.22
CA LYS A 135 8.98 7.74 8.55
C LYS A 135 9.92 7.09 9.53
N GLU A 136 10.07 7.68 10.72
CA GLU A 136 10.93 7.20 11.79
C GLU A 136 10.49 5.84 12.36
N GLU A 137 9.20 5.51 12.24
CA GLU A 137 8.65 4.21 12.66
C GLU A 137 9.02 3.08 11.68
N LEU A 138 9.45 3.43 10.47
CA LEU A 138 9.77 2.46 9.43
C LEU A 138 11.22 1.97 9.58
N ARG A 139 11.40 0.68 9.76
CA ARG A 139 12.72 0.04 9.83
C ARG A 139 13.57 0.29 8.57
N CYS A 140 12.95 0.32 7.40
CA CYS A 140 13.62 0.61 6.14
C CYS A 140 14.20 2.04 6.11
N TYR A 141 13.53 3.03 6.70
CA TYR A 141 14.00 4.39 6.81
C TYR A 141 15.20 4.50 7.75
N THR A 142 15.08 3.98 8.98
CA THR A 142 16.15 3.98 9.98
C THR A 142 17.41 3.29 9.45
N ARG A 143 17.25 2.15 8.80
CA ARG A 143 18.35 1.41 8.16
C ARG A 143 19.02 2.21 7.04
N ARG A 144 18.24 2.96 6.25
CA ARG A 144 18.76 3.85 5.19
C ARG A 144 19.56 5.01 5.77
N GLN A 145 19.10 5.61 6.88
CA GLN A 145 19.82 6.68 7.56
C GLN A 145 21.16 6.18 8.14
N LEU A 146 21.17 5.02 8.78
CA LEU A 146 22.39 4.41 9.31
C LEU A 146 23.42 4.16 8.19
N ARG A 147 23.01 3.60 7.05
CA ARG A 147 23.92 3.40 5.92
C ARG A 147 24.54 4.71 5.42
N ARG A 148 23.76 5.79 5.31
CA ARG A 148 24.26 7.10 4.88
C ARG A 148 25.34 7.63 5.85
N ARG A 149 25.15 7.47 7.16
CA ARG A 149 26.13 7.88 8.16
C ARG A 149 27.44 7.08 8.04
N HIS A 150 27.35 5.79 7.80
CA HIS A 150 28.54 4.92 7.69
C HIS A 150 29.32 5.12 6.36
N LEU A 151 28.67 5.58 5.32
CA LEU A 151 29.31 5.81 4.00
C LEU A 151 29.89 7.22 3.87
N GLY A 152 29.80 8.06 4.91
CA GLY A 152 30.49 9.37 4.95
C GLY A 152 30.00 10.37 3.90
N CYS A 153 28.76 10.25 3.46
CA CYS A 153 28.12 11.19 2.53
C CYS A 153 27.13 12.06 3.26
#